data_f9d0d3abfde643bfec75cf3e42ab3f48
#
_entry.id   f9d0d3abfde643bfec75cf3e42ab3f48
#
_cell.length_a   1.000
_cell.length_b   1.000
_cell.length_c   1.000
_cell.angle_alpha   90.00
_cell.angle_beta   90.00
_cell.angle_gamma   90.00
#
_symmetry.space_group_name_H-M   'P 1'
#
loop_
_entity.id
_entity.type
_entity.pdbx_description
1 polymer ?
#
loop_
_entity_poly.entity_id
_entity_poly.type
_entity_poly.pdbx_seq_one_letter_code
_entity_poly.pdbx_strand_id
1 'polypeptide(L)'
;MEKRPEVLNCVAYQDGAKLADISIDEISDYLARPGCFVWVALLDATPELLAEMQREFGLHELAVEDARHGHQRPKIEEYGDSLFVVLHLVEQTGAELEVGEVDVFVGPNYVLSARSRSRHGFLGVRERTEREPELLRLGSGFVL
;
A
#
# COMPACT_ATOMS: atom_id res chain seq x y z
N MET A 1 11.06 -16.48 -11.17
CA MET A 1 10.40 -15.18 -10.91
C MET A 1 11.35 -14.32 -10.08
N GLU A 2 11.69 -13.17 -10.60
CA GLU A 2 12.59 -12.27 -9.89
C GLU A 2 11.92 -11.67 -8.67
N LYS A 3 12.61 -11.72 -7.53
CA LYS A 3 12.20 -10.99 -6.35
C LYS A 3 12.56 -9.52 -6.53
N ARG A 4 11.58 -8.66 -6.38
CA ARG A 4 11.81 -7.22 -6.38
C ARG A 4 12.00 -6.76 -4.94
N PRO A 5 13.20 -6.29 -4.55
CA PRO A 5 13.44 -5.90 -3.15
C PRO A 5 12.56 -4.76 -2.68
N GLU A 6 12.07 -3.92 -3.59
CA GLU A 6 11.14 -2.82 -3.27
C GLU A 6 9.74 -3.30 -2.91
N VAL A 7 9.37 -4.52 -3.29
CA VAL A 7 8.05 -5.09 -2.98
C VAL A 7 8.16 -5.94 -1.73
N LEU A 8 7.71 -5.40 -0.60
CA LEU A 8 7.75 -6.09 0.67
C LEU A 8 6.61 -7.08 0.81
N ASN A 9 5.48 -6.79 0.18
CA ASN A 9 4.25 -7.54 0.36
C ASN A 9 3.35 -7.33 -0.86
N CYS A 10 2.78 -8.40 -1.37
CA CYS A 10 1.78 -8.34 -2.44
C CYS A 10 0.84 -9.52 -2.24
N VAL A 11 -0.34 -9.23 -1.69
CA VAL A 11 -1.26 -10.28 -1.20
C VAL A 11 -2.67 -10.00 -1.66
N ALA A 12 -3.36 -11.05 -2.08
CA ALA A 12 -4.79 -10.99 -2.40
C ALA A 12 -5.60 -11.56 -1.24
N TYR A 13 -6.70 -10.88 -0.92
CA TYR A 13 -7.65 -11.30 0.12
C TYR A 13 -9.04 -11.45 -0.50
N GLN A 14 -9.80 -12.39 0.02
CA GLN A 14 -11.18 -12.61 -0.42
C GLN A 14 -12.04 -13.04 0.77
N ASP A 15 -13.19 -12.39 0.93
CA ASP A 15 -14.19 -12.73 1.95
C ASP A 15 -13.62 -12.82 3.39
N GLY A 16 -12.69 -11.93 3.71
CA GLY A 16 -12.12 -11.85 5.05
C GLY A 16 -10.95 -12.78 5.31
N ALA A 17 -10.39 -13.42 4.27
CA ALA A 17 -9.28 -14.35 4.43
C ALA A 17 -8.21 -14.11 3.37
N LYS A 18 -6.97 -14.41 3.74
CA LYS A 18 -5.87 -14.41 2.77
C LYS A 18 -6.10 -15.47 1.71
N LEU A 19 -6.09 -15.05 0.44
CA LEU A 19 -6.25 -15.94 -0.69
C LEU A 19 -4.90 -16.46 -1.18
N ALA A 20 -3.96 -15.55 -1.46
CA ALA A 20 -2.64 -15.92 -1.99
C ALA A 20 -1.65 -14.76 -1.88
N ASP A 21 -0.36 -15.12 -1.82
CA ASP A 21 0.72 -14.20 -2.16
C ASP A 21 0.80 -14.17 -3.69
N ILE A 22 0.81 -12.99 -4.29
CA ILE A 22 0.75 -12.86 -5.74
C ILE A 22 1.92 -12.01 -6.26
N SER A 23 2.19 -12.13 -7.56
CA SER A 23 3.14 -11.26 -8.23
C SER A 23 2.43 -10.01 -8.75
N ILE A 24 3.22 -8.97 -9.05
CA ILE A 24 2.67 -7.73 -9.60
C ILE A 24 1.91 -8.00 -10.89
N ASP A 25 2.40 -8.92 -11.72
CA ASP A 25 1.77 -9.27 -12.99
C ASP A 25 0.38 -9.89 -12.82
N GLU A 26 0.08 -10.44 -11.65
CA GLU A 26 -1.20 -11.08 -11.35
C GLU A 26 -2.24 -10.12 -10.74
N ILE A 27 -1.86 -8.90 -10.40
CA ILE A 27 -2.74 -7.95 -9.70
C ILE A 27 -4.06 -7.74 -10.44
N SER A 28 -4.00 -7.48 -11.75
CA SER A 28 -5.21 -7.22 -12.52
C SER A 28 -6.20 -8.39 -12.52
N ASP A 29 -5.70 -9.62 -12.49
CA ASP A 29 -6.55 -10.81 -12.43
C ASP A 29 -7.34 -10.85 -11.12
N TYR A 30 -6.68 -10.54 -10.00
CA TYR A 30 -7.35 -10.54 -8.69
C TYR A 30 -8.26 -9.35 -8.50
N LEU A 31 -7.91 -8.18 -9.05
CA LEU A 31 -8.80 -7.02 -8.98
C LEU A 31 -10.14 -7.24 -9.68
N ALA A 32 -10.16 -8.10 -10.69
CA ALA A 32 -11.37 -8.43 -11.43
C ALA A 32 -12.30 -9.39 -10.68
N ARG A 33 -11.84 -10.02 -9.60
CA ARG A 33 -12.63 -10.99 -8.83
C ARG A 33 -13.56 -10.30 -7.84
N PRO A 34 -14.87 -10.60 -7.83
CA PRO A 34 -15.77 -10.03 -6.83
C PRO A 34 -15.38 -10.42 -5.40
N GLY A 35 -15.47 -9.47 -4.47
CA GLY A 35 -15.13 -9.71 -3.06
C GLY A 35 -13.66 -9.81 -2.77
N CYS A 36 -12.81 -9.60 -3.76
CA CYS A 36 -11.36 -9.68 -3.61
C CYS A 36 -10.74 -8.29 -3.52
N PHE A 37 -9.73 -8.11 -2.66
CA PHE A 37 -8.90 -6.92 -2.71
C PHE A 37 -7.42 -7.30 -2.62
N VAL A 38 -6.56 -6.39 -3.07
CA VAL A 38 -5.12 -6.59 -3.12
C VAL A 38 -4.44 -5.57 -2.22
N TRP A 39 -3.49 -6.04 -1.43
CA TRP A 39 -2.66 -5.19 -0.56
C TRP A 39 -1.20 -5.30 -1.02
N VAL A 40 -0.63 -4.17 -1.45
CA VAL A 40 0.77 -4.09 -1.85
C VAL A 40 1.50 -3.14 -0.93
N ALA A 41 2.66 -3.55 -0.41
CA ALA A 41 3.52 -2.71 0.40
C ALA A 41 4.87 -2.56 -0.29
N LEU A 42 5.28 -1.32 -0.54
CA LEU A 42 6.53 -0.98 -1.20
C LEU A 42 7.47 -0.26 -0.25
N LEU A 43 8.77 -0.45 -0.46
CA LEU A 43 9.84 0.26 0.25
C LEU A 43 10.77 0.90 -0.78
N ASP A 44 10.97 2.21 -0.67
CA ASP A 44 11.86 2.99 -1.54
C ASP A 44 11.60 2.68 -3.04
N ALA A 45 10.34 2.75 -3.43
CA ALA A 45 9.90 2.42 -4.78
C ALA A 45 10.54 3.33 -5.82
N THR A 46 11.01 2.73 -6.91
CA THR A 46 11.53 3.48 -8.05
C THR A 46 10.40 4.17 -8.81
N PRO A 47 10.70 5.24 -9.58
CA PRO A 47 9.69 5.86 -10.44
C PRO A 47 9.05 4.86 -11.43
N GLU A 48 9.83 3.91 -11.91
CA GLU A 48 9.35 2.86 -12.83
C GLU A 48 8.35 1.95 -12.14
N LEU A 49 8.61 1.57 -10.89
CA LEU A 49 7.70 0.73 -10.12
C LEU A 49 6.40 1.48 -9.79
N LEU A 50 6.49 2.75 -9.43
CA LEU A 50 5.30 3.58 -9.19
C LEU A 50 4.46 3.73 -10.46
N ALA A 51 5.09 3.89 -11.63
CA ALA A 51 4.38 3.94 -12.90
C ALA A 51 3.67 2.62 -13.21
N GLU A 52 4.30 1.50 -12.88
CA GLU A 52 3.72 0.18 -13.00
C GLU A 52 2.48 0.02 -12.12
N MET A 53 2.57 0.47 -10.87
CA MET A 53 1.45 0.47 -9.94
C MET A 53 0.32 1.37 -10.42
N GLN A 54 0.64 2.52 -11.01
CA GLN A 54 -0.36 3.41 -11.58
C GLN A 54 -1.17 2.70 -12.66
N ARG A 55 -0.51 1.94 -13.53
CA ARG A 55 -1.20 1.18 -14.58
C ARG A 55 -2.07 0.06 -14.02
N GLU A 56 -1.55 -0.67 -13.03
CA GLU A 56 -2.27 -1.81 -12.44
C GLU A 56 -3.52 -1.40 -11.66
N PHE A 57 -3.42 -0.32 -10.89
CA PHE A 57 -4.51 0.12 -10.03
C PHE A 57 -5.32 1.29 -10.58
N GLY A 58 -4.87 1.92 -11.65
CA GLY A 58 -5.52 3.12 -12.18
C GLY A 58 -5.39 4.32 -11.23
N LEU A 59 -4.20 4.50 -10.64
CA LEU A 59 -3.97 5.57 -9.68
C LEU A 59 -4.03 6.94 -10.33
N HIS A 60 -4.49 7.93 -9.56
CA HIS A 60 -4.55 9.32 -10.03
C HIS A 60 -3.14 9.87 -10.27
N GLU A 61 -2.95 10.52 -11.41
CA GLU A 61 -1.66 11.03 -11.85
C GLU A 61 -1.01 11.97 -10.83
N LEU A 62 -1.77 12.88 -10.25
CA LEU A 62 -1.25 13.84 -9.26
C LEU A 62 -0.78 13.16 -7.99
N ALA A 63 -1.51 12.12 -7.55
CA ALA A 63 -1.12 11.37 -6.36
C ALA A 63 0.18 10.60 -6.58
N VAL A 64 0.35 10.00 -7.76
CA VAL A 64 1.58 9.29 -8.13
C VAL A 64 2.76 10.27 -8.22
N GLU A 65 2.53 11.46 -8.77
CA GLU A 65 3.56 12.48 -8.85
C GLU A 65 4.02 12.92 -7.45
N ASP A 66 3.08 13.14 -6.53
CA ASP A 66 3.40 13.49 -5.15
C ASP A 66 4.20 12.39 -4.46
N ALA A 67 3.82 11.13 -4.64
CA ALA A 67 4.54 9.99 -4.07
C ALA A 67 5.96 9.88 -4.63
N ARG A 68 6.12 10.15 -5.93
CA ARG A 68 7.41 10.10 -6.60
C ARG A 68 8.36 11.19 -6.09
N HIS A 69 7.85 12.40 -5.89
CA HIS A 69 8.65 13.50 -5.37
C HIS A 69 9.02 13.32 -3.90
N GLY A 70 8.10 12.77 -3.10
CA GLY A 70 8.29 12.64 -1.67
C GLY A 70 8.26 14.00 -0.96
N HIS A 71 8.63 14.01 0.32
CA HIS A 71 8.68 15.23 1.16
C HIS A 71 7.35 15.98 1.22
N GLN A 72 6.26 15.25 1.14
CA GLN A 72 4.92 15.82 1.24
C GLN A 72 4.54 16.05 2.70
N ARG A 73 3.63 16.99 2.93
CA ARG A 73 3.03 17.18 4.25
C ARG A 73 1.99 16.07 4.50
N PRO A 74 1.77 15.68 5.77
CA PRO A 74 0.67 14.77 6.07
C PRO A 74 -0.63 15.35 5.54
N LYS A 75 -1.38 14.54 4.79
CA LYS A 75 -2.62 15.00 4.16
C LYS A 75 -3.49 13.81 3.75
N ILE A 76 -4.76 14.10 3.51
CA ILE A 76 -5.70 13.16 2.91
C ILE A 76 -6.36 13.86 1.73
N GLU A 77 -6.29 13.25 0.55
CA GLU A 77 -6.94 13.77 -0.65
C GLU A 77 -7.85 12.70 -1.26
N GLU A 78 -9.03 13.15 -1.69
CA GLU A 78 -9.99 12.27 -2.35
C GLU A 78 -9.87 12.40 -3.87
N TYR A 79 -9.85 11.27 -4.57
CA TYR A 79 -9.82 11.19 -6.03
C TYR A 79 -10.90 10.18 -6.47
N GLY A 80 -12.13 10.66 -6.68
CA GLY A 80 -13.24 9.77 -7.03
C GLY A 80 -13.49 8.76 -5.92
N ASP A 81 -13.38 7.47 -6.25
CA ASP A 81 -13.59 6.37 -5.30
C ASP A 81 -12.37 6.03 -4.46
N SER A 82 -11.27 6.75 -4.66
CA SER A 82 -10.01 6.45 -3.99
C SER A 82 -9.53 7.58 -3.11
N LEU A 83 -8.68 7.22 -2.14
CA LEU A 83 -8.04 8.16 -1.24
C LEU A 83 -6.52 8.07 -1.41
N PHE A 84 -5.87 9.21 -1.29
CA PHE A 84 -4.43 9.30 -1.19
C PHE A 84 -4.09 9.91 0.17
N VAL A 85 -3.34 9.17 0.97
CA VAL A 85 -3.01 9.56 2.35
C VAL A 85 -1.51 9.63 2.50
N VAL A 86 -1.00 10.75 3.02
CA VAL A 86 0.41 10.90 3.35
C VAL A 86 0.54 10.90 4.86
N LEU A 87 1.33 9.96 5.38
CA LEU A 87 1.60 9.82 6.81
C LEU A 87 3.09 10.00 7.06
N HIS A 88 3.41 10.60 8.20
CA HIS A 88 4.79 10.67 8.66
C HIS A 88 4.98 9.71 9.83
N LEU A 89 6.05 8.91 9.74
CA LEU A 89 6.45 8.02 10.82
C LEU A 89 7.63 8.68 11.55
N VAL A 90 7.48 8.88 12.84
CA VAL A 90 8.55 9.44 13.66
C VAL A 90 9.16 8.31 14.48
N GLU A 91 10.45 8.08 14.29
CA GLU A 91 11.20 7.05 15.01
C GLU A 91 12.29 7.71 15.85
N GLN A 92 12.42 7.27 17.09
CA GLN A 92 13.50 7.73 17.96
C GLN A 92 14.59 6.67 18.03
N THR A 93 15.78 7.05 17.59
CA THR A 93 16.97 6.18 17.65
C THR A 93 18.01 6.89 18.51
N GLY A 94 18.10 6.50 19.78
CA GLY A 94 18.97 7.21 20.72
C GLY A 94 18.47 8.63 20.98
N ALA A 95 19.31 9.64 20.72
CA ALA A 95 18.98 11.05 20.89
C ALA A 95 18.43 11.68 19.60
N GLU A 96 18.39 10.94 18.51
CA GLU A 96 17.97 11.45 17.20
C GLU A 96 16.53 11.03 16.88
N LEU A 97 15.81 11.94 16.20
CA LEU A 97 14.49 11.66 15.63
C LEU A 97 14.64 11.52 14.14
N GLU A 98 14.15 10.39 13.61
CA GLU A 98 14.08 10.15 12.18
C GLU A 98 12.61 10.22 11.74
N VAL A 99 12.37 10.90 10.62
CA VAL A 99 11.03 11.01 10.06
C VAL A 99 10.99 10.27 8.73
N GLY A 100 10.18 9.21 8.68
CA GLY A 100 9.89 8.50 7.43
C GLY A 100 8.54 8.94 6.88
N GLU A 101 8.34 8.75 5.59
CA GLU A 101 7.08 9.05 4.92
C GLU A 101 6.43 7.76 4.43
N VAL A 102 5.10 7.69 4.58
CA VAL A 102 4.32 6.61 3.99
C VAL A 102 3.21 7.23 3.17
N ASP A 103 3.16 6.90 1.90
CA ASP A 103 2.10 7.31 1.00
C ASP A 103 1.18 6.11 0.80
N VAL A 104 -0.11 6.28 1.08
CA VAL A 104 -1.07 5.18 1.00
C VAL A 104 -2.15 5.52 -0.02
N PHE A 105 -2.32 4.64 -0.99
CA PHE A 105 -3.38 4.72 -1.98
C PHE A 105 -4.43 3.69 -1.63
N VAL A 106 -5.65 4.13 -1.39
CA VAL A 106 -6.76 3.23 -1.02
C VAL A 106 -7.86 3.36 -2.05
N GLY A 107 -8.21 2.26 -2.67
CA GLY A 107 -9.34 2.17 -3.60
C GLY A 107 -10.37 1.17 -3.11
N PRO A 108 -11.46 0.95 -3.88
CA PRO A 108 -12.51 0.02 -3.48
C PRO A 108 -12.02 -1.41 -3.29
N ASN A 109 -10.98 -1.80 -4.00
CA ASN A 109 -10.48 -3.18 -4.01
C ASN A 109 -8.95 -3.27 -3.90
N TYR A 110 -8.30 -2.22 -3.43
CA TYR A 110 -6.84 -2.27 -3.22
C TYR A 110 -6.39 -1.32 -2.12
N VAL A 111 -5.23 -1.66 -1.55
CA VAL A 111 -4.43 -0.77 -0.71
C VAL A 111 -2.99 -0.88 -1.19
N LEU A 112 -2.40 0.25 -1.51
CA LEU A 112 -0.99 0.33 -1.90
C LEU A 112 -0.30 1.30 -0.95
N SER A 113 0.68 0.80 -0.19
CA SER A 113 1.51 1.65 0.65
C SER A 113 2.91 1.74 0.06
N ALA A 114 3.43 2.97 -0.02
CA ALA A 114 4.79 3.23 -0.46
C ALA A 114 5.52 3.94 0.67
N ARG A 115 6.44 3.24 1.31
CA ARG A 115 7.20 3.73 2.45
C ARG A 115 8.58 4.17 2.01
N SER A 116 9.04 5.30 2.52
CA SER A 116 10.39 5.80 2.28
C SER A 116 11.03 6.25 3.59
N ARG A 117 12.34 6.06 3.69
CA ARG A 117 13.16 6.52 4.83
C ARG A 117 12.69 5.98 6.18
N SER A 118 12.06 4.81 6.20
CA SER A 118 11.60 4.15 7.44
C SER A 118 12.33 2.83 7.63
N ARG A 119 12.77 2.56 8.86
CA ARG A 119 13.47 1.32 9.21
C ARG A 119 12.53 0.22 9.64
N HIS A 120 11.35 0.58 10.14
CA HIS A 120 10.39 -0.39 10.67
C HIS A 120 9.27 -0.64 9.69
N GLY A 121 8.93 -1.90 9.50
CA GLY A 121 7.86 -2.31 8.61
C GLY A 121 6.50 -2.36 9.29
N PHE A 122 5.50 -2.70 8.49
CA PHE A 122 4.12 -2.85 8.94
C PHE A 122 3.71 -4.31 9.10
N LEU A 123 4.68 -5.21 9.40
CA LEU A 123 4.39 -6.63 9.61
C LEU A 123 3.34 -6.85 10.69
N GLY A 124 3.45 -6.10 11.79
CA GLY A 124 2.47 -6.18 12.86
C GLY A 124 1.07 -5.77 12.44
N VAL A 125 0.96 -4.77 11.55
CA VAL A 125 -0.33 -4.33 11.02
C VAL A 125 -0.96 -5.43 10.19
N ARG A 126 -0.19 -6.06 9.30
CA ARG A 126 -0.67 -7.15 8.47
C ARG A 126 -1.16 -8.33 9.32
N GLU A 127 -0.36 -8.78 10.28
CA GLU A 127 -0.72 -9.87 11.16
C GLU A 127 -2.00 -9.59 11.93
N ARG A 128 -2.11 -8.38 12.48
CA ARG A 128 -3.27 -7.95 13.22
C ARG A 128 -4.51 -7.90 12.33
N THR A 129 -4.36 -7.41 11.10
CA THR A 129 -5.45 -7.34 10.13
C THR A 129 -5.95 -8.74 9.78
N GLU A 130 -5.04 -9.67 9.52
CA GLU A 130 -5.38 -11.05 9.16
C GLU A 130 -6.03 -11.84 10.30
N ARG A 131 -5.88 -11.41 11.56
CA ARG A 131 -6.54 -12.02 12.73
C ARG A 131 -7.98 -11.59 12.91
N GLU A 132 -8.44 -10.62 12.14
CA GLU A 132 -9.79 -10.06 12.23
C GLU A 132 -10.56 -10.29 10.93
N PRO A 133 -10.92 -11.55 10.61
CA PRO A 133 -11.52 -11.86 9.32
C PRO A 133 -12.85 -11.15 9.07
N GLU A 134 -13.63 -10.87 10.10
CA GLU A 134 -14.90 -10.15 9.92
C GLU A 134 -14.69 -8.70 9.53
N LEU A 135 -13.67 -8.05 10.11
CA LEU A 135 -13.31 -6.68 9.76
C LEU A 135 -12.59 -6.64 8.40
N LEU A 136 -11.74 -7.62 8.14
CA LEU A 136 -11.03 -7.74 6.87
C LEU A 136 -12.02 -7.91 5.71
N ARG A 137 -13.17 -8.52 5.97
CA ARG A 137 -14.23 -8.68 4.98
C ARG A 137 -14.82 -7.33 4.51
N LEU A 138 -14.67 -6.28 5.32
CA LEU A 138 -15.09 -4.93 4.95
C LEU A 138 -14.26 -4.35 3.80
N GLY A 139 -13.13 -4.97 3.49
CA GLY A 139 -12.31 -4.62 2.34
C GLY A 139 -11.13 -3.71 2.66
N SER A 140 -10.66 -3.02 1.64
CA SER A 140 -9.42 -2.25 1.69
C SER A 140 -9.41 -1.14 2.74
N GLY A 141 -10.56 -0.54 3.02
CA GLY A 141 -10.65 0.54 4.00
C GLY A 141 -10.25 0.14 5.42
N PHE A 142 -10.43 -1.12 5.78
CA PHE A 142 -10.05 -1.62 7.10
C PHE A 142 -8.53 -1.59 7.29
N VAL A 143 -7.75 -1.82 6.23
CA VAL A 143 -6.29 -1.86 6.31
C VAL A 143 -5.72 -0.48 6.65
N LEU A 144 -6.36 0.57 6.16
CA LEU A 144 -5.95 1.94 6.44
C LEU A 144 -6.14 2.26 7.93
#